data_c88cb53e2bd12c94b19905cb4dfc7229
#
_entry.id   c88cb53e2bd12c94b19905cb4dfc7229
#
_cell.length_a   1.000
_cell.length_b   1.000
_cell.length_c   1.000
_cell.angle_alpha   90.00
_cell.angle_beta   90.00
_cell.angle_gamma   90.00
#
_symmetry.space_group_name_H-M   'P 1'
#
loop_
_entity.id
_entity.type
_entity.pdbx_description
1 polymer ?
#
loop_
_entity_poly.entity_id
_entity_poly.type
_entity_poly.pdbx_seq_one_letter_code
_entity_poly.pdbx_strand_id
1 'polypeptide(L)'
;YGLLEDESKKIFFFFLSSITHSPSLPKAPKIKLQTIIKSRKEPTSKVAASPASKVAASSTSKVAASPASKGKVIWFETKRMTGGSRNILDLSMKSLVESGDPKGTILDSEDSKFMLGTVYFFGVDPSNASHKRKVITLEFDGIDYFGNEILFPEGNKANGTWRLQIKGVSDNNIKITDAFREKEEGHYLVEKIITFTKISEDYYSLSVYSESEIVKFKSASLLLGRNGASRVAKQFGLL
;
A
#
# COMPACT_ATOMS: atom_id res chain seq x y z
N TYR A 1 -7.20 56.60 -30.91
CA TYR A 1 -7.93 55.35 -30.53
C TYR A 1 -7.36 54.22 -31.37
N GLY A 2 -6.43 53.50 -30.86
CA GLY A 2 -5.84 52.33 -31.48
C GLY A 2 -6.46 51.08 -30.90
N LEU A 3 -7.00 50.24 -31.73
CA LEU A 3 -7.45 48.88 -31.42
C LEU A 3 -6.21 47.99 -31.32
N LEU A 4 -5.99 47.40 -30.17
CA LEU A 4 -5.09 46.26 -29.98
C LEU A 4 -5.81 45.01 -30.45
N GLU A 5 -5.43 44.44 -31.59
CA GLU A 5 -5.84 43.11 -32.02
C GLU A 5 -5.13 42.06 -31.21
N ASP A 6 -5.93 41.15 -30.67
CA ASP A 6 -5.56 40.03 -29.86
C ASP A 6 -4.95 38.87 -30.71
N GLU A 7 -3.64 38.68 -30.58
CA GLU A 7 -2.85 37.66 -31.30
C GLU A 7 -3.06 36.20 -30.77
N SER A 8 -4.06 35.95 -29.95
CA SER A 8 -4.23 34.66 -29.30
C SER A 8 -5.09 33.63 -30.06
N LYS A 9 -5.47 33.88 -31.32
CA LYS A 9 -6.32 32.99 -32.12
C LYS A 9 -5.66 32.25 -33.27
N LYS A 10 -4.34 32.20 -33.38
CA LYS A 10 -3.65 31.56 -34.53
C LYS A 10 -2.91 30.26 -34.27
N ILE A 11 -3.14 29.55 -33.18
CA ILE A 11 -2.46 28.25 -32.91
C ILE A 11 -3.47 27.13 -32.72
N PHE A 12 -4.40 26.91 -33.64
CA PHE A 12 -5.31 25.76 -33.55
C PHE A 12 -5.67 25.08 -34.89
N PHE A 13 -4.87 25.21 -35.94
CA PHE A 13 -5.15 24.54 -37.22
C PHE A 13 -3.95 23.95 -37.93
N PHE A 14 -3.12 23.15 -37.26
CA PHE A 14 -2.14 22.30 -37.93
C PHE A 14 -1.86 21.02 -37.13
N PHE A 15 -2.83 20.10 -37.02
CA PHE A 15 -2.55 18.69 -36.73
C PHE A 15 -3.76 17.79 -37.00
N LEU A 16 -4.18 17.76 -38.28
CA LEU A 16 -5.15 16.74 -38.75
C LEU A 16 -4.92 16.47 -40.23
N SER A 17 -3.81 15.84 -40.59
CA SER A 17 -3.71 15.01 -41.80
C SER A 17 -2.36 14.31 -41.81
N SER A 18 -2.28 13.10 -41.34
CA SER A 18 -1.34 12.04 -41.74
C SER A 18 -1.41 10.86 -40.74
N ILE A 19 -2.49 10.09 -40.78
CA ILE A 19 -2.48 8.70 -40.28
C ILE A 19 -3.33 7.87 -41.23
N THR A 20 -2.71 7.46 -42.32
CA THR A 20 -3.17 6.31 -43.10
C THR A 20 -1.93 5.56 -43.57
N HIS A 21 -1.42 4.69 -42.69
CA HIS A 21 -0.66 3.48 -43.05
C HIS A 21 -0.56 2.60 -41.80
N SER A 22 -1.42 1.58 -41.75
CA SER A 22 -1.26 0.45 -40.83
C SER A 22 -0.23 -0.51 -41.41
N PRO A 23 0.87 -0.83 -40.72
CA PRO A 23 1.65 -2.01 -41.03
C PRO A 23 1.02 -3.22 -40.36
N SER A 24 0.82 -4.28 -41.15
CA SER A 24 0.32 -5.58 -40.76
C SER A 24 1.17 -6.24 -39.69
N LEU A 25 0.53 -6.70 -38.61
CA LEU A 25 1.13 -7.49 -37.54
C LEU A 25 1.70 -8.83 -38.07
N PRO A 26 2.90 -9.23 -37.65
CA PRO A 26 3.42 -10.58 -37.95
C PRO A 26 2.70 -11.63 -37.09
N LYS A 27 2.32 -12.74 -37.75
CA LYS A 27 1.64 -13.89 -37.13
C LYS A 27 2.53 -14.56 -36.08
N ALA A 28 1.99 -14.74 -34.87
CA ALA A 28 2.61 -15.44 -33.79
C ALA A 28 2.88 -16.93 -34.11
N PRO A 29 4.02 -17.51 -33.68
CA PRO A 29 4.32 -18.92 -33.87
C PRO A 29 3.48 -19.78 -32.91
N LYS A 30 2.84 -20.83 -33.47
CA LYS A 30 2.11 -21.86 -32.74
C LYS A 30 3.10 -22.74 -31.95
N ILE A 31 3.12 -22.63 -30.64
CA ILE A 31 3.88 -23.54 -29.75
C ILE A 31 3.01 -24.76 -29.48
N LYS A 32 3.46 -25.95 -29.87
CA LYS A 32 2.85 -27.24 -29.55
C LYS A 32 3.18 -27.56 -28.05
N LEU A 33 2.16 -27.66 -27.20
CA LEU A 33 2.29 -28.27 -25.88
C LEU A 33 2.55 -29.78 -26.05
N GLN A 34 3.72 -30.24 -25.66
CA GLN A 34 3.98 -31.66 -25.40
C GLN A 34 3.78 -31.93 -23.92
N THR A 35 2.80 -32.75 -23.63
CA THR A 35 2.46 -33.30 -22.33
C THR A 35 3.56 -34.24 -21.87
N ILE A 36 4.26 -33.90 -20.78
CA ILE A 36 5.14 -34.84 -20.09
C ILE A 36 4.46 -35.27 -18.81
N ILE A 37 3.83 -36.45 -18.86
CA ILE A 37 3.37 -37.19 -17.69
C ILE A 37 4.57 -37.96 -17.14
N LYS A 38 5.07 -37.62 -15.96
CA LYS A 38 5.94 -38.49 -15.19
C LYS A 38 5.24 -38.93 -13.90
N SER A 39 4.90 -40.20 -13.92
CA SER A 39 4.40 -40.98 -12.82
C SER A 39 5.30 -40.94 -11.59
N ARG A 40 4.74 -40.68 -10.42
CA ARG A 40 5.39 -40.94 -9.13
C ARG A 40 4.54 -41.89 -8.33
N LYS A 41 5.14 -43.05 -8.02
CA LYS A 41 4.56 -44.18 -7.25
C LYS A 41 4.19 -43.75 -5.82
N GLU A 42 3.02 -44.15 -5.40
CA GLU A 42 2.60 -44.22 -3.99
C GLU A 42 3.24 -45.42 -3.27
N PRO A 43 3.38 -45.34 -1.95
CA PRO A 43 3.25 -46.52 -1.12
C PRO A 43 1.98 -46.49 -0.28
N THR A 44 1.28 -47.57 -0.41
CA THR A 44 0.12 -48.01 0.34
C THR A 44 0.38 -48.20 1.84
N SER A 45 -0.55 -47.80 2.72
CA SER A 45 -0.89 -48.59 3.90
C SER A 45 -2.34 -48.34 4.36
N LYS A 46 -2.92 -49.44 4.77
CA LYS A 46 -4.32 -49.78 4.98
C LYS A 46 -4.94 -49.26 6.27
N VAL A 47 -6.25 -49.00 6.17
CA VAL A 47 -7.37 -49.48 7.01
C VAL A 47 -7.65 -48.69 8.31
N ALA A 48 -8.83 -48.11 8.44
CA ALA A 48 -10.05 -48.65 9.00
C ALA A 48 -11.23 -47.66 8.97
N ALA A 49 -12.42 -48.23 8.87
CA ALA A 49 -13.72 -47.71 8.60
C ALA A 49 -14.38 -46.83 9.67
N SER A 50 -15.19 -45.88 9.15
CA SER A 50 -16.53 -45.39 9.49
C SER A 50 -17.16 -45.62 10.89
N PRO A 51 -18.22 -44.85 11.31
CA PRO A 51 -19.29 -44.27 10.48
C PRO A 51 -19.79 -42.86 10.82
N ALA A 52 -20.69 -42.43 9.99
CA ALA A 52 -21.46 -41.20 9.90
C ALA A 52 -22.08 -40.64 11.19
N SER A 53 -22.20 -39.29 11.23
CA SER A 53 -23.43 -38.64 11.68
C SER A 53 -23.59 -37.25 11.11
N LYS A 54 -24.79 -37.02 10.61
CA LYS A 54 -25.41 -35.77 10.16
C LYS A 54 -25.27 -34.63 11.21
N VAL A 55 -25.21 -33.39 10.81
CA VAL A 55 -26.31 -32.42 10.87
C VAL A 55 -25.75 -31.02 10.50
N ALA A 56 -26.51 -30.32 9.69
CA ALA A 56 -26.33 -28.94 9.31
C ALA A 56 -26.44 -28.00 10.50
N ALA A 57 -25.62 -26.93 10.45
CA ALA A 57 -26.02 -25.61 10.94
C ALA A 57 -25.12 -24.57 10.34
N SER A 58 -25.71 -23.75 9.49
CA SER A 58 -25.23 -22.41 9.14
C SER A 58 -24.97 -21.64 10.44
N SER A 59 -23.72 -21.28 10.68
CA SER A 59 -23.37 -20.27 11.67
C SER A 59 -22.50 -19.24 11.01
N THR A 60 -23.12 -18.10 10.66
CA THR A 60 -22.48 -16.81 10.50
C THR A 60 -21.60 -16.56 11.73
N SER A 61 -20.34 -16.91 11.66
CA SER A 61 -19.38 -16.56 12.70
C SER A 61 -19.06 -15.07 12.56
N LYS A 62 -19.72 -14.28 13.41
CA LYS A 62 -19.23 -12.98 13.84
C LYS A 62 -17.82 -13.23 14.37
N VAL A 63 -16.80 -12.86 13.60
CA VAL A 63 -15.41 -12.84 14.09
C VAL A 63 -15.37 -11.76 15.16
N ALA A 64 -15.50 -12.18 16.40
CA ALA A 64 -15.19 -11.32 17.54
C ALA A 64 -13.69 -11.07 17.50
N ALA A 65 -13.28 -9.82 17.19
CA ALA A 65 -11.91 -9.40 17.23
C ALA A 65 -11.35 -9.68 18.63
N SER A 66 -10.36 -10.56 18.71
CA SER A 66 -9.63 -10.84 19.95
C SER A 66 -8.96 -9.54 20.43
N PRO A 67 -8.96 -9.23 21.74
CA PRO A 67 -8.38 -7.97 22.28
C PRO A 67 -6.89 -7.75 21.96
N ALA A 68 -6.18 -8.79 21.50
CA ALA A 68 -4.78 -8.72 21.08
C ALA A 68 -4.56 -8.10 19.66
N SER A 69 -5.61 -7.73 18.93
CA SER A 69 -5.51 -7.20 17.55
C SER A 69 -5.63 -5.68 17.45
N LYS A 70 -5.93 -4.99 18.55
CA LYS A 70 -6.09 -3.53 18.55
C LYS A 70 -4.79 -2.82 18.20
N GLY A 71 -4.84 -1.94 17.19
CA GLY A 71 -3.69 -1.14 16.77
C GLY A 71 -2.66 -1.86 15.89
N LYS A 72 -3.01 -3.02 15.30
CA LYS A 72 -2.14 -3.73 14.35
C LYS A 72 -2.31 -3.28 12.90
N VAL A 73 -3.32 -2.50 12.61
CA VAL A 73 -3.58 -1.99 11.26
C VAL A 73 -3.51 -0.48 11.27
N ILE A 74 -2.68 0.07 10.41
CA ILE A 74 -2.66 1.51 10.12
C ILE A 74 -3.13 1.73 8.68
N TRP A 75 -3.95 2.76 8.47
CA TRP A 75 -4.33 3.18 7.13
C TRP A 75 -3.91 4.62 6.86
N PHE A 76 -3.68 4.94 5.60
CA PHE A 76 -3.30 6.27 5.11
C PHE A 76 -4.17 6.69 3.95
N GLU A 77 -4.58 7.95 3.95
CA GLU A 77 -5.12 8.64 2.78
C GLU A 77 -3.97 9.01 1.84
N THR A 78 -4.02 8.57 0.60
CA THR A 78 -2.92 8.77 -0.35
C THR A 78 -3.23 9.82 -1.41
N LYS A 79 -3.75 11.00 -1.11
CA LYS A 79 -3.96 12.04 -2.11
C LYS A 79 -2.80 12.06 -3.15
N ARG A 80 -2.39 13.04 -3.74
CA ARG A 80 -1.23 13.03 -4.64
C ARG A 80 0.01 12.50 -3.91
N MET A 81 0.51 11.35 -4.32
CA MET A 81 1.83 10.88 -3.91
C MET A 81 2.87 11.78 -4.57
N THR A 82 3.74 12.40 -3.77
CA THR A 82 4.74 13.36 -4.27
C THR A 82 5.91 12.65 -4.94
N GLY A 83 6.41 13.24 -6.05
CA GLY A 83 7.58 12.77 -6.77
C GLY A 83 7.27 11.93 -8.00
N GLY A 84 8.27 11.74 -8.85
CA GLY A 84 8.16 10.94 -10.09
C GLY A 84 7.95 9.43 -9.86
N SER A 85 8.08 8.96 -8.62
CA SER A 85 7.76 7.60 -8.22
C SER A 85 6.57 7.64 -7.27
N ARG A 86 5.41 7.28 -7.74
CA ARG A 86 4.14 7.27 -7.01
C ARG A 86 4.02 6.13 -5.99
N ASN A 87 5.13 5.62 -5.55
CA ASN A 87 5.29 4.52 -4.60
C ASN A 87 6.06 4.93 -3.34
N ILE A 88 6.11 6.23 -3.04
CA ILE A 88 6.72 6.76 -1.82
C ILE A 88 5.64 7.30 -0.89
N LEU A 89 5.57 6.74 0.32
CA LEU A 89 4.71 7.22 1.40
C LEU A 89 5.57 7.98 2.41
N ASP A 90 5.23 9.25 2.62
CA ASP A 90 5.84 10.04 3.68
C ASP A 90 5.32 9.57 5.05
N LEU A 91 6.21 9.43 6.03
CA LEU A 91 5.92 9.03 7.39
C LEU A 91 6.32 10.15 8.35
N SER A 92 5.43 10.50 9.28
CA SER A 92 5.68 11.54 10.27
C SER A 92 6.51 11.02 11.43
N MET A 93 7.27 11.91 12.07
CA MET A 93 7.92 11.68 13.37
C MET A 93 6.99 12.07 14.55
N LYS A 94 6.06 13.00 14.31
CA LYS A 94 5.06 13.48 15.25
C LYS A 94 3.76 13.73 14.49
N SER A 95 2.64 13.30 15.03
CA SER A 95 1.33 13.37 14.40
C SER A 95 0.32 14.13 15.26
N LEU A 96 -0.51 14.96 14.62
CA LEU A 96 -1.60 15.65 15.30
C LEU A 96 -2.75 14.67 15.57
N VAL A 97 -3.25 14.63 16.80
CA VAL A 97 -4.46 13.86 17.17
C VAL A 97 -5.70 14.60 16.66
N GLU A 98 -6.59 13.90 15.96
CA GLU A 98 -7.91 14.42 15.55
C GLU A 98 -9.05 13.83 16.39
N SER A 99 -8.99 12.52 16.64
CA SER A 99 -9.94 11.84 17.54
C SER A 99 -9.36 10.54 18.07
N GLY A 100 -9.93 10.05 19.16
CA GLY A 100 -9.41 8.88 19.88
C GLY A 100 -8.33 9.24 20.90
N ASP A 101 -7.92 8.25 21.67
CA ASP A 101 -6.85 8.38 22.66
C ASP A 101 -5.64 7.54 22.24
N PRO A 102 -4.46 8.14 22.00
CA PRO A 102 -3.26 7.39 21.66
C PRO A 102 -2.71 6.56 22.82
N LYS A 103 -3.16 6.80 24.05
CA LYS A 103 -2.65 6.14 25.24
C LYS A 103 -2.79 4.62 25.18
N GLY A 104 -1.70 3.93 25.46
CA GLY A 104 -1.64 2.47 25.39
C GLY A 104 -1.57 1.91 23.97
N THR A 105 -1.46 2.75 22.94
CA THR A 105 -1.18 2.32 21.56
C THR A 105 0.31 2.43 21.24
N ILE A 106 0.73 1.93 20.07
CA ILE A 106 2.10 2.09 19.57
C ILE A 106 2.46 3.57 19.27
N LEU A 107 1.46 4.44 19.22
CA LEU A 107 1.62 5.88 18.96
C LEU A 107 1.46 6.72 20.23
N ASP A 108 1.50 6.09 21.39
CA ASP A 108 1.37 6.76 22.71
C ASP A 108 2.42 7.85 22.89
N SER A 109 1.98 8.99 23.44
CA SER A 109 2.82 10.14 23.74
C SER A 109 2.26 10.86 24.97
N GLU A 110 3.11 11.45 25.77
CA GLU A 110 2.72 12.28 26.94
C GLU A 110 1.98 13.58 26.54
N ASP A 111 2.03 13.97 25.28
CA ASP A 111 1.43 15.20 24.74
C ASP A 111 -0.03 14.94 24.33
N SER A 112 -0.99 15.54 25.01
CA SER A 112 -2.42 15.35 24.72
C SER A 112 -2.86 15.81 23.33
N LYS A 113 -2.11 16.70 22.68
CA LYS A 113 -2.41 17.25 21.35
C LYS A 113 -1.75 16.45 20.23
N PHE A 114 -0.64 15.81 20.55
CA PHE A 114 0.17 15.10 19.59
C PHE A 114 0.42 13.67 20.06
N MET A 115 0.54 12.78 19.11
CA MET A 115 1.00 11.40 19.30
C MET A 115 2.33 11.19 18.61
N LEU A 116 2.98 10.07 18.88
CA LEU A 116 4.13 9.63 18.12
C LEU A 116 3.79 9.55 16.63
N GLY A 117 4.78 9.72 15.78
CA GLY A 117 4.57 9.74 14.34
C GLY A 117 4.31 8.35 13.76
N THR A 118 3.78 8.33 12.55
CA THR A 118 3.43 7.08 11.85
C THR A 118 4.63 6.16 11.59
N VAL A 119 5.86 6.70 11.63
CA VAL A 119 7.10 5.92 11.50
C VAL A 119 7.26 4.88 12.62
N TYR A 120 6.75 5.17 13.81
CA TYR A 120 6.82 4.25 14.97
C TYR A 120 5.99 2.99 14.77
N PHE A 121 4.89 3.06 13.99
CA PHE A 121 4.12 1.86 13.63
C PHE A 121 4.98 0.80 12.93
N PHE A 122 5.93 1.23 12.16
CA PHE A 122 6.87 0.36 11.45
C PHE A 122 8.10 -0.03 12.29
N GLY A 123 8.09 0.26 13.59
CA GLY A 123 9.18 -0.09 14.50
C GLY A 123 10.46 0.72 14.27
N VAL A 124 10.33 1.94 13.77
CA VAL A 124 11.45 2.88 13.65
C VAL A 124 11.29 3.97 14.69
N ASP A 125 12.32 4.12 15.50
CA ASP A 125 12.43 5.21 16.47
C ASP A 125 13.33 6.32 15.90
N PRO A 126 12.76 7.48 15.50
CA PRO A 126 13.53 8.61 14.98
C PRO A 126 14.52 9.23 15.98
N SER A 127 14.36 9.01 17.28
CA SER A 127 15.28 9.50 18.29
C SER A 127 16.58 8.70 18.34
N ASN A 128 16.54 7.46 17.81
CA ASN A 128 17.70 6.60 17.73
C ASN A 128 18.52 6.90 16.48
N ALA A 129 19.70 7.51 16.63
CA ALA A 129 20.58 7.89 15.52
C ALA A 129 21.03 6.68 14.64
N SER A 130 20.97 5.44 15.16
CA SER A 130 21.27 4.23 14.39
C SER A 130 20.11 3.76 13.51
N HIS A 131 18.88 4.22 13.75
CA HIS A 131 17.68 3.81 13.01
C HIS A 131 17.41 4.69 11.77
N LYS A 132 18.44 4.98 10.98
CA LYS A 132 18.25 5.81 9.77
C LYS A 132 17.61 5.07 8.60
N ARG A 133 17.62 3.76 8.62
CA ARG A 133 17.10 2.88 7.57
C ARG A 133 16.60 1.57 8.16
N LYS A 134 15.45 1.13 7.69
CA LYS A 134 14.87 -0.18 8.00
C LYS A 134 14.37 -0.83 6.71
N VAL A 135 14.65 -2.12 6.54
CA VAL A 135 14.15 -2.93 5.42
C VAL A 135 12.97 -3.73 5.92
N ILE A 136 11.89 -3.77 5.14
CA ILE A 136 10.69 -4.53 5.45
C ILE A 136 10.23 -5.36 4.25
N THR A 137 9.48 -6.40 4.53
CA THR A 137 8.75 -7.20 3.55
C THR A 137 7.30 -6.74 3.52
N LEU A 138 6.76 -6.57 2.31
CA LEU A 138 5.34 -6.31 2.10
C LEU A 138 4.72 -7.50 1.37
N GLU A 139 3.70 -8.10 1.95
CA GLU A 139 2.79 -8.98 1.23
C GLU A 139 1.75 -8.13 0.51
N PHE A 140 1.54 -8.40 -0.77
CA PHE A 140 0.51 -7.78 -1.58
C PHE A 140 -0.11 -8.81 -2.52
N ASP A 141 -1.44 -8.99 -2.46
CA ASP A 141 -2.18 -9.99 -3.22
C ASP A 141 -1.64 -11.43 -3.06
N GLY A 142 -1.19 -11.80 -1.85
CA GLY A 142 -0.65 -13.11 -1.54
C GLY A 142 0.78 -13.36 -2.02
N ILE A 143 1.49 -12.31 -2.45
CA ILE A 143 2.88 -12.38 -2.91
C ILE A 143 3.76 -11.53 -1.99
N ASP A 144 4.87 -12.08 -1.54
CA ASP A 144 5.87 -11.39 -0.75
C ASP A 144 6.82 -10.58 -1.62
N TYR A 145 7.01 -9.31 -1.25
CA TYR A 145 7.93 -8.38 -1.90
C TYR A 145 8.97 -7.90 -0.89
N PHE A 146 10.20 -8.33 -1.08
CA PHE A 146 11.34 -8.06 -0.21
C PHE A 146 12.05 -6.76 -0.57
N GLY A 147 12.71 -6.12 0.40
CA GLY A 147 13.56 -4.97 0.13
C GLY A 147 12.81 -3.64 -0.01
N ASN A 148 11.59 -3.53 0.54
CA ASN A 148 10.98 -2.22 0.75
C ASN A 148 11.73 -1.50 1.88
N GLU A 149 11.86 -0.19 1.79
CA GLU A 149 12.73 0.56 2.69
C GLU A 149 12.01 1.72 3.37
N ILE A 150 12.21 1.82 4.67
CA ILE A 150 11.88 3.01 5.44
C ILE A 150 13.21 3.72 5.73
N LEU A 151 13.32 4.98 5.31
CA LEU A 151 14.56 5.73 5.44
C LEU A 151 14.30 7.21 5.73
N PHE A 152 15.27 7.83 6.40
CA PHE A 152 15.37 9.27 6.52
C PHE A 152 16.28 9.79 5.41
N PRO A 153 15.78 10.64 4.47
CA PRO A 153 16.60 11.14 3.38
C PRO A 153 17.71 12.05 3.89
N GLU A 154 18.93 11.85 3.39
CA GLU A 154 20.11 12.66 3.70
C GLU A 154 20.53 13.52 2.51
N GLY A 155 21.38 14.52 2.78
CA GLY A 155 21.95 15.42 1.75
C GLY A 155 20.92 16.34 1.12
N ASN A 156 21.09 16.65 -0.16
CA ASN A 156 20.24 17.60 -0.91
C ASN A 156 18.77 17.18 -1.04
N LYS A 157 18.43 15.95 -0.68
CA LYS A 157 17.05 15.41 -0.68
C LYS A 157 16.43 15.39 0.72
N ALA A 158 17.14 15.87 1.72
CA ALA A 158 16.66 15.95 3.10
C ALA A 158 15.57 17.02 3.22
N ASN A 159 14.35 16.59 3.49
CA ASN A 159 13.21 17.47 3.77
C ASN A 159 12.64 17.26 5.17
N GLY A 160 13.40 16.60 6.05
CA GLY A 160 12.99 16.32 7.43
C GLY A 160 11.86 15.29 7.57
N THR A 161 11.54 14.54 6.51
CA THR A 161 10.41 13.58 6.49
C THR A 161 10.92 12.17 6.23
N TRP A 162 10.53 11.21 7.07
CA TRP A 162 10.75 9.80 6.82
C TRP A 162 9.96 9.31 5.62
N ARG A 163 10.45 8.31 4.92
CA ARG A 163 9.81 7.79 3.72
C ARG A 163 9.81 6.27 3.71
N LEU A 164 8.65 5.69 3.46
CA LEU A 164 8.53 4.30 3.03
C LEU A 164 8.60 4.28 1.49
N GLN A 165 9.65 3.66 0.97
CA GLN A 165 9.82 3.36 -0.46
C GLN A 165 9.26 1.97 -0.73
N ILE A 166 8.11 1.89 -1.41
CA ILE A 166 7.46 0.66 -1.82
C ILE A 166 8.10 0.24 -3.16
N LYS A 167 9.15 -0.58 -3.09
CA LYS A 167 10.00 -0.95 -4.24
C LYS A 167 10.42 -2.42 -4.23
N GLY A 168 9.81 -3.20 -3.33
CA GLY A 168 10.17 -4.59 -3.11
C GLY A 168 10.10 -5.45 -4.36
N VAL A 169 10.82 -6.56 -4.34
CA VAL A 169 10.90 -7.55 -5.41
C VAL A 169 10.53 -8.90 -4.83
N SER A 170 9.70 -9.67 -5.56
CA SER A 170 9.31 -11.03 -5.17
C SER A 170 10.41 -12.06 -5.52
N ASP A 171 10.28 -13.28 -5.02
CA ASP A 171 11.16 -14.40 -5.36
C ASP A 171 11.25 -14.67 -6.87
N ASN A 172 10.19 -14.36 -7.61
CA ASN A 172 10.14 -14.47 -9.08
C ASN A 172 10.74 -13.25 -9.78
N ASN A 173 11.44 -12.37 -9.06
CA ASN A 173 12.05 -11.14 -9.57
C ASN A 173 11.04 -10.15 -10.19
N ILE A 174 9.78 -10.18 -9.74
CA ILE A 174 8.74 -9.23 -10.12
C ILE A 174 8.74 -8.08 -9.11
N LYS A 175 8.78 -6.84 -9.58
CA LYS A 175 8.69 -5.66 -8.69
C LYS A 175 7.25 -5.43 -8.25
N ILE A 176 7.04 -5.05 -7.01
CA ILE A 176 5.71 -4.66 -6.50
C ILE A 176 5.08 -3.52 -7.33
N THR A 177 5.91 -2.63 -7.88
CA THR A 177 5.44 -1.56 -8.76
C THR A 177 4.92 -2.07 -10.11
N ASP A 178 5.35 -3.25 -10.57
CA ASP A 178 4.83 -3.87 -11.78
C ASP A 178 3.46 -4.50 -11.48
N ALA A 179 3.31 -5.15 -10.32
CA ALA A 179 2.00 -5.61 -9.85
C ALA A 179 0.98 -4.47 -9.69
N PHE A 180 1.42 -3.29 -9.26
CA PHE A 180 0.55 -2.09 -9.21
C PHE A 180 0.13 -1.63 -10.60
N ARG A 181 1.03 -1.67 -11.61
CA ARG A 181 0.71 -1.30 -12.99
C ARG A 181 -0.28 -2.26 -13.66
N GLU A 182 -0.25 -3.53 -13.31
CA GLU A 182 -1.23 -4.51 -13.77
C GLU A 182 -2.65 -4.20 -13.27
N LYS A 183 -2.78 -3.54 -12.10
CA LYS A 183 -4.07 -3.11 -11.55
C LYS A 183 -4.55 -1.79 -12.17
N GLU A 184 -3.66 -0.81 -12.28
CA GLU A 184 -3.97 0.52 -12.82
C GLU A 184 -2.68 1.21 -13.27
N GLU A 185 -2.60 1.60 -14.53
CA GLU A 185 -1.39 2.19 -15.10
C GLU A 185 -1.00 3.49 -14.41
N GLY A 186 0.14 3.45 -13.74
CA GLY A 186 0.85 4.62 -13.20
C GLY A 186 0.21 5.32 -11.99
N HIS A 187 -0.99 4.92 -11.52
CA HIS A 187 -1.74 5.67 -10.50
C HIS A 187 -2.33 4.83 -9.36
N TYR A 188 -2.08 3.53 -9.32
CA TYR A 188 -2.77 2.59 -8.44
C TYR A 188 -2.83 3.00 -6.96
N LEU A 189 -1.80 3.67 -6.43
CA LEU A 189 -1.77 4.14 -5.04
C LEU A 189 -2.24 5.60 -4.86
N VAL A 190 -2.65 6.30 -5.93
CA VAL A 190 -3.06 7.70 -5.87
C VAL A 190 -4.56 7.79 -5.62
N GLU A 191 -4.99 8.70 -4.73
CA GLU A 191 -6.40 8.88 -4.35
C GLU A 191 -7.06 7.57 -3.87
N LYS A 192 -6.31 6.85 -3.05
CA LYS A 192 -6.72 5.58 -2.42
C LYS A 192 -6.58 5.68 -0.90
N ILE A 193 -7.05 4.66 -0.24
CA ILE A 193 -6.71 4.35 1.13
C ILE A 193 -5.81 3.12 1.09
N ILE A 194 -4.62 3.24 1.64
CA ILE A 194 -3.71 2.11 1.80
C ILE A 194 -3.65 1.69 3.25
N THR A 195 -3.63 0.38 3.49
CA THR A 195 -3.52 -0.18 4.83
C THR A 195 -2.27 -1.02 4.94
N PHE A 196 -1.67 -0.98 6.12
CA PHE A 196 -0.60 -1.90 6.51
C PHE A 196 -1.05 -2.65 7.75
N THR A 197 -1.14 -3.98 7.63
CA THR A 197 -1.41 -4.88 8.76
C THR A 197 -0.09 -5.44 9.23
N LYS A 198 0.28 -5.17 10.49
CA LYS A 198 1.52 -5.69 11.07
C LYS A 198 1.37 -7.18 11.38
N ILE A 199 2.12 -8.02 10.68
CA ILE A 199 2.18 -9.47 10.88
C ILE A 199 3.32 -9.81 11.84
N SER A 200 4.51 -9.24 11.61
CA SER A 200 5.66 -9.34 12.51
C SER A 200 6.42 -8.01 12.53
N GLU A 201 7.61 -7.97 13.10
CA GLU A 201 8.39 -6.74 13.24
C GLU A 201 8.73 -6.10 11.89
N ASP A 202 9.10 -6.92 10.90
CA ASP A 202 9.56 -6.46 9.58
C ASP A 202 8.67 -6.97 8.44
N TYR A 203 7.49 -7.52 8.75
CA TYR A 203 6.58 -8.09 7.77
C TYR A 203 5.17 -7.53 7.93
N TYR A 204 4.64 -6.97 6.84
CA TYR A 204 3.35 -6.29 6.80
C TYR A 204 2.56 -6.73 5.57
N SER A 205 1.25 -6.92 5.72
CA SER A 205 0.35 -7.07 4.57
C SER A 205 -0.15 -5.69 4.14
N LEU A 206 -0.05 -5.40 2.84
CA LEU A 206 -0.48 -4.18 2.19
C LEU A 206 -1.79 -4.42 1.45
N SER A 207 -2.80 -3.60 1.72
CA SER A 207 -4.05 -3.60 0.95
C SER A 207 -4.40 -2.20 0.49
N VAL A 208 -5.11 -2.10 -0.63
CA VAL A 208 -5.48 -0.83 -1.27
C VAL A 208 -6.99 -0.79 -1.47
N TYR A 209 -7.61 0.31 -1.07
CA TYR A 209 -9.06 0.53 -1.12
C TYR A 209 -9.38 1.83 -1.86
N SER A 210 -10.60 1.94 -2.35
CA SER A 210 -11.11 3.18 -2.94
C SER A 210 -11.17 4.31 -1.91
N GLU A 211 -10.86 5.55 -2.31
CA GLU A 211 -11.03 6.74 -1.45
C GLU A 211 -12.47 6.88 -0.94
N SER A 212 -13.46 6.39 -1.69
CA SER A 212 -14.88 6.39 -1.27
C SER A 212 -15.14 5.64 0.05
N GLU A 213 -14.25 4.76 0.46
CA GLU A 213 -14.36 4.01 1.72
C GLU A 213 -13.85 4.77 2.95
N ILE A 214 -13.34 6.00 2.78
CA ILE A 214 -12.71 6.78 3.86
C ILE A 214 -13.62 6.95 5.09
N VAL A 215 -14.94 7.09 4.87
CA VAL A 215 -15.91 7.23 5.98
C VAL A 215 -15.96 5.97 6.83
N LYS A 216 -15.89 4.78 6.22
CA LYS A 216 -15.85 3.49 6.92
C LYS A 216 -14.58 3.36 7.75
N PHE A 217 -13.43 3.70 7.14
CA PHE A 217 -12.14 3.67 7.84
C PHE A 217 -12.11 4.61 9.04
N LYS A 218 -12.59 5.85 8.87
CA LYS A 218 -12.69 6.82 9.97
C LYS A 218 -13.58 6.32 11.11
N SER A 219 -14.76 5.78 10.79
CA SER A 219 -15.70 5.29 11.82
C SER A 219 -15.21 4.04 12.55
N ALA A 220 -14.38 3.22 11.90
CA ALA A 220 -13.80 2.01 12.50
C ALA A 220 -12.50 2.29 13.29
N SER A 221 -11.92 3.48 13.14
CA SER A 221 -10.63 3.80 13.76
C SER A 221 -10.73 4.02 15.26
N LEU A 222 -9.81 3.38 15.99
CA LEU A 222 -9.57 3.64 17.42
C LEU A 222 -8.94 5.02 17.63
N LEU A 223 -8.12 5.44 16.66
CA LEU A 223 -7.35 6.67 16.69
C LEU A 223 -7.30 7.27 15.29
N LEU A 224 -7.61 8.55 15.17
CA LEU A 224 -7.46 9.33 13.95
C LEU A 224 -6.44 10.45 14.14
N GLY A 225 -5.64 10.70 13.12
CA GLY A 225 -4.66 11.76 13.17
C GLY A 225 -4.24 12.28 11.81
N ARG A 226 -3.38 13.28 11.85
CA ARG A 226 -2.69 13.84 10.70
C ARG A 226 -1.27 13.30 10.63
N ASN A 227 -0.86 12.85 9.47
CA ASN A 227 0.49 12.38 9.21
C ASN A 227 1.48 13.56 9.16
N GLY A 228 1.65 14.18 10.34
CA GLY A 228 2.43 15.40 10.58
C GLY A 228 1.77 16.30 11.61
N ALA A 229 2.47 17.38 11.98
CA ALA A 229 2.00 18.35 12.97
C ALA A 229 1.02 19.40 12.41
N SER A 230 0.74 19.37 11.11
CA SER A 230 -0.12 20.33 10.41
C SER A 230 -1.52 19.77 10.16
N ARG A 231 -2.55 20.63 10.34
CA ARG A 231 -3.94 20.29 10.03
C ARG A 231 -4.22 20.01 8.55
N VAL A 232 -3.33 20.45 7.64
CA VAL A 232 -3.44 20.19 6.19
C VAL A 232 -2.72 18.89 5.77
N ALA A 233 -2.00 18.24 6.70
CA ALA A 233 -1.39 16.95 6.42
C ALA A 233 -2.48 15.89 6.13
N LYS A 234 -2.10 14.85 5.39
CA LYS A 234 -2.98 13.73 5.06
C LYS A 234 -3.47 13.02 6.31
N GLN A 235 -4.67 12.45 6.24
CA GLN A 235 -5.21 11.68 7.36
C GLN A 235 -4.63 10.26 7.40
N PHE A 236 -4.60 9.72 8.59
CA PHE A 236 -4.38 8.31 8.85
C PHE A 236 -5.20 7.88 10.07
N GLY A 237 -5.35 6.59 10.26
CA GLY A 237 -5.97 6.04 11.45
C GLY A 237 -5.39 4.69 11.83
N LEU A 238 -5.57 4.33 13.09
CA LEU A 238 -5.20 3.05 13.68
C LEU A 238 -6.49 2.25 13.97
N LEU A 239 -6.52 0.98 13.53
CA LEU A 239 -7.65 0.07 13.71
C LEU A 239 -7.34 -0.99 14.77
#